data_ce30ea13671d0c8c73b4f2f0fb7ac7f1
#
_entry.id   ce30ea13671d0c8c73b4f2f0fb7ac7f1
#
_cell.length_a   1.000
_cell.length_b   1.000
_cell.length_c   1.000
_cell.angle_alpha   90.00
_cell.angle_beta   90.00
_cell.angle_gamma   90.00
#
_symmetry.space_group_name_H-M   'P 1'
#
loop_
_entity.id
_entity.type
_entity.pdbx_description
1 polymer ?
#
loop_
_entity_poly.entity_id
_entity_poly.type
_entity_poly.pdbx_seq_one_letter_code
_entity_poly.pdbx_strand_id
1 'polypeptide(L)'
;MKTVILASESKARKLLFSSLGIPFKVIPASIDEKSIRNKNLKKRAEKIARTKCEKIALENKGAIIACDTFSSCDGIVLEKPVDVPEAKKMLTFLSGKKAMNYTGFCYIDRSKKIDYSTTVVVKYEIRELYSDEINRYIKAFPVTEWAAGFAHVFPYITSFIAKINGSYTGLSYGLSTEIVIPLLRKSGFEPKPQR
;
A
#
# COMPACT_ATOMS: atom_id res chain seq x y z
N MET A 1 22.59 -8.63 13.41
CA MET A 1 21.20 -9.15 13.38
C MET A 1 20.69 -9.10 11.94
N LYS A 2 19.96 -10.13 11.49
CA LYS A 2 19.26 -10.06 10.22
C LYS A 2 18.13 -9.02 10.33
N THR A 3 18.02 -8.12 9.38
CA THR A 3 17.03 -7.04 9.39
C THR A 3 16.39 -6.94 8.01
N VAL A 4 15.09 -6.77 7.95
CA VAL A 4 14.37 -6.48 6.70
C VAL A 4 14.56 -5.02 6.33
N ILE A 5 14.66 -4.73 5.05
CA ILE A 5 14.64 -3.37 4.52
C ILE A 5 13.26 -3.10 3.91
N LEU A 6 12.56 -2.14 4.48
CA LEU A 6 11.30 -1.64 3.94
C LEU A 6 11.58 -0.39 3.09
N ALA A 7 11.51 -0.55 1.77
CA ALA A 7 11.73 0.54 0.81
C ALA A 7 10.46 1.43 0.68
N SER A 8 9.94 1.91 1.81
CA SER A 8 8.69 2.68 1.87
C SER A 8 8.61 3.54 3.13
N GLU A 9 8.18 4.80 2.96
CA GLU A 9 7.91 5.72 4.08
C GLU A 9 6.49 5.58 4.65
N SER A 10 5.63 4.75 4.05
CA SER A 10 4.23 4.57 4.46
C SER A 10 4.10 4.23 5.94
N LYS A 11 3.40 5.09 6.68
CA LYS A 11 3.09 4.90 8.12
C LYS A 11 2.31 3.59 8.34
N ALA A 12 1.37 3.27 7.45
CA ALA A 12 0.58 2.04 7.53
C ALA A 12 1.44 0.78 7.38
N ARG A 13 2.36 0.74 6.42
CA ARG A 13 3.29 -0.38 6.24
C ARG A 13 4.23 -0.55 7.43
N LYS A 14 4.75 0.57 7.97
CA LYS A 14 5.60 0.53 9.18
C LYS A 14 4.84 -0.04 10.36
N LEU A 15 3.59 0.38 10.56
CA LEU A 15 2.73 -0.14 11.62
C LEU A 15 2.53 -1.66 11.51
N LEU A 16 2.21 -2.15 10.32
CA LEU A 16 2.05 -3.59 10.08
C LEU A 16 3.35 -4.35 10.37
N PHE A 17 4.51 -3.87 9.88
CA PHE A 17 5.79 -4.51 10.14
C PHE A 17 6.14 -4.52 11.63
N SER A 18 5.87 -3.44 12.35
CA SER A 18 6.05 -3.39 13.80
C SER A 18 5.21 -4.44 14.52
N SER A 19 3.95 -4.62 14.10
CA SER A 19 3.06 -5.62 14.71
C SER A 19 3.50 -7.07 14.47
N LEU A 20 4.26 -7.31 13.39
CA LEU A 20 4.83 -8.63 13.11
C LEU A 20 6.07 -8.97 13.96
N GLY A 21 6.59 -8.03 14.74
CA GLY A 21 7.75 -8.24 15.59
C GLY A 21 9.04 -8.61 14.85
N ILE A 22 9.11 -8.27 13.56
CA ILE A 22 10.29 -8.50 12.72
C ILE A 22 11.15 -7.25 12.73
N PRO A 23 12.45 -7.36 13.05
CA PRO A 23 13.36 -6.23 12.95
C PRO A 23 13.44 -5.71 11.51
N PHE A 24 13.17 -4.42 11.32
CA PHE A 24 13.27 -3.78 10.00
C PHE A 24 13.89 -2.39 10.10
N LYS A 25 14.45 -1.94 8.99
CA LYS A 25 14.86 -0.56 8.78
C LYS A 25 14.15 0.02 7.55
N VAL A 26 13.91 1.30 7.57
CA VAL A 26 13.30 2.03 6.46
C VAL A 26 14.40 2.68 5.63
N ILE A 27 14.42 2.39 4.34
CA ILE A 27 15.29 3.05 3.37
C ILE A 27 14.41 3.43 2.17
N PRO A 28 13.95 4.69 2.08
CA PRO A 28 13.10 5.13 0.98
C PRO A 28 13.79 4.99 -0.38
N ALA A 29 13.09 4.44 -1.34
CA ALA A 29 13.55 4.37 -2.72
C ALA A 29 13.07 5.61 -3.47
N SER A 30 13.85 6.68 -3.45
CA SER A 30 13.55 7.91 -4.21
C SER A 30 13.63 7.63 -5.71
N ILE A 31 12.50 7.34 -6.36
CA ILE A 31 12.36 7.14 -7.80
C ILE A 31 11.29 8.09 -8.34
N ASP A 32 11.33 8.40 -9.62
CA ASP A 32 10.25 9.11 -10.30
C ASP A 32 9.12 8.13 -10.67
N GLU A 33 8.19 7.92 -9.72
CA GLU A 33 7.04 7.03 -9.91
C GLU A 33 6.11 7.52 -11.02
N LYS A 34 6.04 8.84 -11.24
CA LYS A 34 5.16 9.44 -12.24
C LYS A 34 5.61 9.16 -13.68
N SER A 35 6.90 8.93 -13.89
CA SER A 35 7.43 8.56 -15.21
C SER A 35 7.04 7.12 -15.61
N ILE A 36 6.75 6.26 -14.63
CA ILE A 36 6.40 4.86 -14.89
C ILE A 36 4.92 4.78 -15.26
N ARG A 37 4.65 4.70 -16.57
CA ARG A 37 3.30 4.60 -17.13
C ARG A 37 3.07 3.19 -17.70
N ASN A 38 1.85 2.70 -17.56
CA ASN A 38 1.38 1.49 -18.23
C ASN A 38 -0.16 1.51 -18.27
N LYS A 39 -0.76 1.21 -19.42
CA LYS A 39 -2.22 1.09 -19.55
C LYS A 39 -2.78 -0.04 -18.69
N ASN A 40 -2.01 -1.12 -18.50
CA ASN A 40 -2.35 -2.18 -17.56
C ASN A 40 -1.94 -1.77 -16.14
N LEU A 41 -2.91 -1.44 -15.30
CA LEU A 41 -2.70 -0.93 -13.95
C LEU A 41 -1.98 -1.94 -13.03
N LYS A 42 -2.21 -3.26 -13.21
CA LYS A 42 -1.45 -4.29 -12.47
C LYS A 42 0.03 -4.22 -12.81
N LYS A 43 0.35 -4.21 -14.12
CA LYS A 43 1.76 -4.10 -14.57
C LYS A 43 2.40 -2.78 -14.14
N ARG A 44 1.62 -1.69 -14.08
CA ARG A 44 2.12 -0.39 -13.59
C ARG A 44 2.54 -0.49 -12.12
N ALA A 45 1.65 -0.96 -11.25
CA ALA A 45 1.92 -1.08 -9.81
C ALA A 45 3.11 -2.00 -9.53
N GLU A 46 3.17 -3.17 -10.20
CA GLU A 46 4.27 -4.11 -10.07
C GLU A 46 5.61 -3.49 -10.51
N LYS A 47 5.62 -2.80 -11.65
CA LYS A 47 6.84 -2.16 -12.17
C LYS A 47 7.36 -1.09 -11.22
N ILE A 48 6.50 -0.26 -10.65
CA ILE A 48 6.91 0.75 -9.66
C ILE A 48 7.51 0.07 -8.42
N ALA A 49 6.85 -0.95 -7.86
CA ALA A 49 7.35 -1.68 -6.71
C ALA A 49 8.70 -2.35 -7.00
N ARG A 50 8.85 -2.99 -8.17
CA ARG A 50 10.09 -3.61 -8.60
C ARG A 50 11.22 -2.60 -8.74
N THR A 51 10.99 -1.48 -9.41
CA THR A 51 12.00 -0.42 -9.58
C THR A 51 12.49 0.11 -8.22
N LYS A 52 11.56 0.31 -7.27
CA LYS A 52 11.94 0.68 -5.87
C LYS A 52 12.83 -0.38 -5.22
N CYS A 53 12.44 -1.64 -5.33
CA CYS A 53 13.14 -2.75 -4.69
C CYS A 53 14.54 -2.95 -5.27
N GLU A 54 14.65 -2.95 -6.60
CA GLU A 54 15.91 -3.10 -7.32
C GLU A 54 16.89 -1.98 -6.99
N LYS A 55 16.41 -0.72 -6.94
CA LYS A 55 17.26 0.43 -6.57
C LYS A 55 17.90 0.24 -5.20
N ILE A 56 17.11 -0.17 -4.20
CA ILE A 56 17.64 -0.41 -2.86
C ILE A 56 18.56 -1.63 -2.83
N ALA A 57 18.31 -2.66 -3.64
CA ALA A 57 19.11 -3.87 -3.71
C ALA A 57 20.49 -3.69 -4.39
N LEU A 58 20.75 -2.55 -5.03
CA LEU A 58 22.06 -2.23 -5.57
C LEU A 58 23.10 -2.02 -4.45
N GLU A 59 22.69 -1.37 -3.37
CA GLU A 59 23.59 -0.94 -2.30
C GLU A 59 23.35 -1.69 -0.98
N ASN A 60 22.29 -2.50 -0.89
CA ASN A 60 21.89 -3.15 0.34
C ASN A 60 21.76 -4.66 0.17
N LYS A 61 22.17 -5.40 1.22
CA LYS A 61 22.04 -6.86 1.31
C LYS A 61 20.90 -7.23 2.27
N GLY A 62 20.33 -8.44 2.09
CA GLY A 62 19.27 -8.99 2.92
C GLY A 62 17.90 -8.93 2.23
N ALA A 63 16.86 -9.11 3.01
CA ALA A 63 15.49 -9.09 2.52
C ALA A 63 15.01 -7.65 2.32
N ILE A 64 14.69 -7.28 1.09
CA ILE A 64 14.22 -5.95 0.69
C ILE A 64 12.80 -6.06 0.19
N ILE A 65 11.93 -5.19 0.70
CA ILE A 65 10.51 -5.15 0.36
C ILE A 65 10.15 -3.76 -0.11
N ALA A 66 9.52 -3.69 -1.27
CA ALA A 66 8.93 -2.47 -1.81
C ALA A 66 7.49 -2.69 -2.22
N CYS A 67 6.68 -1.66 -2.06
CA CYS A 67 5.29 -1.66 -2.51
C CYS A 67 4.94 -0.31 -3.13
N ASP A 68 3.97 -0.36 -4.05
CA ASP A 68 3.29 0.81 -4.58
C ASP A 68 1.78 0.61 -4.49
N THR A 69 1.03 1.68 -4.19
CA THR A 69 -0.42 1.55 -3.98
C THR A 69 -1.17 2.75 -4.55
N PHE A 70 -2.17 2.46 -5.35
CA PHE A 70 -3.16 3.43 -5.83
C PHE A 70 -4.52 2.75 -6.03
N SER A 71 -5.58 3.54 -6.13
CA SER A 71 -6.93 3.05 -6.42
C SER A 71 -7.37 3.41 -7.84
N SER A 72 -8.40 2.72 -8.33
CA SER A 72 -9.13 3.16 -9.51
C SER A 72 -10.64 2.96 -9.32
N CYS A 73 -11.41 3.87 -9.92
CA CYS A 73 -12.86 3.81 -9.96
C CYS A 73 -13.34 4.35 -11.32
N ASP A 74 -14.24 3.64 -11.98
CA ASP A 74 -14.80 4.02 -13.30
C ASP A 74 -13.70 4.41 -14.32
N GLY A 75 -12.59 3.66 -14.36
CA GLY A 75 -11.47 3.91 -15.26
C GLY A 75 -10.51 5.05 -14.85
N ILE A 76 -10.85 5.80 -13.80
CA ILE A 76 -10.02 6.90 -13.28
C ILE A 76 -9.08 6.36 -12.21
N VAL A 77 -7.78 6.69 -12.33
CA VAL A 77 -6.77 6.36 -11.32
C VAL A 77 -6.77 7.42 -10.24
N LEU A 78 -6.87 7.00 -8.99
CA LEU A 78 -6.89 7.82 -7.80
C LEU A 78 -5.58 7.61 -7.03
N GLU A 79 -4.65 8.52 -7.24
CA GLU A 79 -3.37 8.58 -6.51
C GLU A 79 -3.54 9.41 -5.22
N LYS A 80 -2.44 9.84 -4.60
CA LYS A 80 -2.52 10.78 -3.48
C LYS A 80 -3.01 12.13 -3.99
N PRO A 81 -4.04 12.71 -3.37
CA PRO A 81 -4.49 14.06 -3.73
C PRO A 81 -3.40 15.10 -3.43
N VAL A 82 -3.32 16.12 -4.25
CA VAL A 82 -2.33 17.20 -4.09
C VAL A 82 -2.72 18.15 -2.95
N ASP A 83 -4.02 18.24 -2.66
CA ASP A 83 -4.57 19.09 -1.60
C ASP A 83 -5.87 18.53 -1.00
N VAL A 84 -6.38 19.20 0.03
CA VAL A 84 -7.64 18.81 0.71
C VAL A 84 -8.87 18.96 -0.19
N PRO A 85 -9.01 19.99 -1.03
CA PRO A 85 -10.09 20.09 -2.01
C PRO A 85 -10.13 18.90 -3.00
N GLU A 86 -8.97 18.43 -3.48
CA GLU A 86 -8.90 17.26 -4.36
C GLU A 86 -9.29 15.99 -3.61
N ALA A 87 -8.82 15.82 -2.37
CA ALA A 87 -9.24 14.70 -1.52
C ALA A 87 -10.76 14.68 -1.33
N LYS A 88 -11.38 15.84 -1.10
CA LYS A 88 -12.85 15.95 -1.01
C LYS A 88 -13.53 15.51 -2.31
N LYS A 89 -13.03 15.96 -3.47
CA LYS A 89 -13.56 15.56 -4.78
C LYS A 89 -13.44 14.05 -4.98
N MET A 90 -12.31 13.44 -4.62
CA MET A 90 -12.09 12.00 -4.72
C MET A 90 -13.06 11.22 -3.84
N LEU A 91 -13.27 11.63 -2.58
CA LEU A 91 -14.21 10.97 -1.66
C LEU A 91 -15.66 11.11 -2.13
N THR A 92 -16.05 12.29 -2.59
CA THR A 92 -17.38 12.51 -3.19
C THR A 92 -17.58 11.64 -4.43
N PHE A 93 -16.57 11.52 -5.29
CA PHE A 93 -16.60 10.68 -6.47
C PHE A 93 -16.72 9.18 -6.13
N LEU A 94 -16.09 8.74 -5.05
CA LEU A 94 -16.14 7.34 -4.60
C LEU A 94 -17.43 6.97 -3.87
N SER A 95 -18.21 7.95 -3.39
CA SER A 95 -19.45 7.71 -2.67
C SER A 95 -20.42 6.83 -3.47
N GLY A 96 -20.92 5.74 -2.88
CA GLY A 96 -21.82 4.77 -3.49
C GLY A 96 -21.20 3.89 -4.57
N LYS A 97 -19.86 3.93 -4.77
CA LYS A 97 -19.23 3.26 -5.92
C LYS A 97 -18.38 2.05 -5.54
N LYS A 98 -18.15 1.21 -6.55
CA LYS A 98 -17.20 0.11 -6.54
C LYS A 98 -15.87 0.59 -7.09
N ALA A 99 -14.81 0.30 -6.36
CA ALA A 99 -13.46 0.67 -6.73
C ALA A 99 -12.49 -0.50 -6.60
N MET A 100 -11.30 -0.35 -7.16
CA MET A 100 -10.22 -1.32 -7.08
C MET A 100 -8.98 -0.66 -6.49
N ASN A 101 -8.38 -1.32 -5.52
CA ASN A 101 -7.04 -0.97 -5.01
C ASN A 101 -6.01 -1.88 -5.65
N TYR A 102 -4.94 -1.30 -6.17
CA TYR A 102 -3.79 -2.00 -6.75
C TYR A 102 -2.60 -1.81 -5.83
N THR A 103 -2.08 -2.90 -5.31
CA THR A 103 -0.83 -2.90 -4.53
C THR A 103 0.21 -3.71 -5.28
N GLY A 104 1.13 -3.03 -5.94
CA GLY A 104 2.37 -3.62 -6.45
C GLY A 104 3.26 -4.02 -5.29
N PHE A 105 3.84 -5.20 -5.37
CA PHE A 105 4.71 -5.79 -4.37
C PHE A 105 5.96 -6.34 -5.02
N CYS A 106 7.13 -6.08 -4.42
CA CYS A 106 8.39 -6.71 -4.79
C CYS A 106 9.16 -7.11 -3.53
N TYR A 107 9.75 -8.30 -3.58
CA TYR A 107 10.60 -8.88 -2.55
C TYR A 107 11.88 -9.42 -3.17
N ILE A 108 13.03 -8.93 -2.73
CA ILE A 108 14.35 -9.42 -3.15
C ILE A 108 15.17 -9.83 -1.93
N ASP A 109 15.62 -11.09 -1.90
CA ASP A 109 16.69 -11.54 -1.01
C ASP A 109 17.69 -12.40 -1.81
N ARG A 110 18.74 -11.75 -2.30
CA ARG A 110 19.76 -12.40 -3.13
C ARG A 110 20.47 -13.54 -2.40
N SER A 111 20.65 -13.43 -1.07
CA SER A 111 21.28 -14.47 -0.26
C SER A 111 20.48 -15.76 -0.19
N LYS A 112 19.19 -15.68 -0.40
CA LYS A 112 18.23 -16.79 -0.43
C LYS A 112 17.75 -17.12 -1.83
N LYS A 113 18.29 -16.45 -2.87
CA LYS A 113 17.85 -16.58 -4.27
C LYS A 113 16.35 -16.33 -4.44
N ILE A 114 15.80 -15.38 -3.67
CA ILE A 114 14.41 -14.97 -3.78
C ILE A 114 14.36 -13.68 -4.58
N ASP A 115 13.62 -13.70 -5.66
CA ASP A 115 13.24 -12.54 -6.47
C ASP A 115 11.77 -12.75 -6.87
N TYR A 116 10.87 -11.97 -6.25
CA TYR A 116 9.44 -12.13 -6.45
C TYR A 116 8.76 -10.77 -6.59
N SER A 117 7.91 -10.64 -7.59
CA SER A 117 7.03 -9.48 -7.71
C SER A 117 5.64 -9.88 -8.18
N THR A 118 4.66 -9.09 -7.78
CA THR A 118 3.26 -9.29 -8.15
C THR A 118 2.45 -8.02 -7.90
N THR A 119 1.19 -8.03 -8.32
CA THR A 119 0.20 -7.02 -7.92
C THR A 119 -1.01 -7.69 -7.29
N VAL A 120 -1.29 -7.30 -6.05
CA VAL A 120 -2.55 -7.65 -5.37
C VAL A 120 -3.61 -6.63 -5.78
N VAL A 121 -4.77 -7.13 -6.18
CA VAL A 121 -5.93 -6.29 -6.49
C VAL A 121 -7.04 -6.61 -5.51
N VAL A 122 -7.51 -5.58 -4.81
CA VAL A 122 -8.65 -5.68 -3.89
C VAL A 122 -9.80 -4.87 -4.46
N LYS A 123 -10.96 -5.52 -4.60
CA LYS A 123 -12.21 -4.83 -4.95
C LYS A 123 -12.89 -4.40 -3.66
N TYR A 124 -13.35 -3.17 -3.62
CA TYR A 124 -14.08 -2.65 -2.47
C TYR A 124 -15.25 -1.77 -2.91
N GLU A 125 -16.23 -1.65 -2.05
CA GLU A 125 -17.41 -0.83 -2.28
C GLU A 125 -17.48 0.21 -1.17
N ILE A 126 -17.60 1.48 -1.55
CA ILE A 126 -17.88 2.59 -0.63
C ILE A 126 -19.40 2.71 -0.53
N ARG A 127 -19.94 2.81 0.70
CA ARG A 127 -21.35 3.18 0.87
C ARG A 127 -21.59 4.62 0.43
N GLU A 128 -22.83 5.03 0.32
CA GLU A 128 -23.12 6.45 0.17
C GLU A 128 -22.59 7.25 1.35
N LEU A 129 -21.87 8.33 1.06
CA LEU A 129 -21.27 9.24 2.03
C LEU A 129 -21.99 10.57 2.00
N TYR A 130 -22.37 11.08 3.16
CA TYR A 130 -22.96 12.41 3.29
C TYR A 130 -21.89 13.50 3.26
N SER A 131 -22.24 14.67 2.71
CA SER A 131 -21.30 15.79 2.56
C SER A 131 -20.68 16.26 3.89
N ASP A 132 -21.48 16.29 4.95
CA ASP A 132 -21.03 16.66 6.29
C ASP A 132 -20.05 15.63 6.90
N GLU A 133 -20.27 14.35 6.61
CA GLU A 133 -19.41 13.24 7.01
C GLU A 133 -18.02 13.34 6.32
N ILE A 134 -18.01 13.58 5.00
CA ILE A 134 -16.78 13.85 4.25
C ILE A 134 -16.06 15.07 4.83
N ASN A 135 -16.79 16.16 5.14
CA ASN A 135 -16.20 17.36 5.69
C ASN A 135 -15.59 17.14 7.08
N ARG A 136 -16.24 16.35 7.95
CA ARG A 136 -15.65 15.95 9.25
C ARG A 136 -14.39 15.13 9.07
N TYR A 137 -14.43 14.17 8.14
CA TYR A 137 -13.30 13.30 7.86
C TYR A 137 -12.06 14.07 7.38
N ILE A 138 -12.19 14.92 6.37
CA ILE A 138 -11.05 15.67 5.82
C ILE A 138 -10.45 16.68 6.81
N LYS A 139 -11.21 17.12 7.82
CA LYS A 139 -10.71 17.96 8.91
C LYS A 139 -9.92 17.16 9.96
N ALA A 140 -10.28 15.89 10.16
CA ALA A 140 -9.71 15.07 11.21
C ALA A 140 -8.46 14.28 10.78
N PHE A 141 -8.28 14.06 9.48
CA PHE A 141 -7.25 13.15 8.98
C PHE A 141 -6.37 13.80 7.90
N PRO A 142 -5.08 13.39 7.80
CA PRO A 142 -4.15 13.89 6.78
C PRO A 142 -4.41 13.22 5.42
N VAL A 143 -5.53 13.56 4.80
CA VAL A 143 -6.08 12.93 3.59
C VAL A 143 -5.16 12.98 2.38
N THR A 144 -4.22 13.93 2.33
CA THR A 144 -3.23 14.08 1.26
C THR A 144 -2.08 13.07 1.34
N GLU A 145 -1.96 12.36 2.45
CA GLU A 145 -0.91 11.33 2.61
C GLU A 145 -1.29 9.99 1.97
N TRP A 146 -2.54 9.80 1.56
CA TRP A 146 -3.10 8.50 1.18
C TRP A 146 -3.69 8.49 -0.23
N ALA A 147 -3.53 7.39 -0.95
CA ALA A 147 -4.19 7.19 -2.24
C ALA A 147 -5.72 7.31 -2.09
N ALA A 148 -6.35 7.99 -3.03
CA ALA A 148 -7.79 8.29 -3.03
C ALA A 148 -8.27 9.08 -1.79
N GLY A 149 -7.37 9.66 -1.00
CA GLY A 149 -7.70 10.47 0.16
C GLY A 149 -8.10 9.69 1.41
N PHE A 150 -7.90 8.36 1.48
CA PHE A 150 -8.26 7.58 2.67
C PHE A 150 -7.33 6.40 2.95
N ALA A 151 -7.26 5.98 4.22
CA ALA A 151 -6.48 4.83 4.64
C ALA A 151 -7.28 3.94 5.60
N HIS A 152 -7.53 2.71 5.20
CA HIS A 152 -8.33 1.74 5.97
C HIS A 152 -7.72 1.30 7.29
N VAL A 153 -6.48 1.67 7.57
CA VAL A 153 -5.82 1.38 8.84
C VAL A 153 -6.47 2.09 10.03
N PHE A 154 -7.19 3.17 9.76
CA PHE A 154 -7.92 3.92 10.80
C PHE A 154 -9.35 3.40 10.94
N PRO A 155 -9.79 3.02 12.17
CA PRO A 155 -11.10 2.42 12.41
C PRO A 155 -12.27 3.25 11.86
N TYR A 156 -12.22 4.58 11.96
CA TYR A 156 -13.27 5.44 11.45
C TYR A 156 -13.56 5.22 9.96
N ILE A 157 -12.51 4.99 9.16
CA ILE A 157 -12.64 4.79 7.70
C ILE A 157 -13.32 3.47 7.34
N THR A 158 -13.25 2.48 8.23
CA THR A 158 -13.97 1.22 7.99
C THR A 158 -15.47 1.45 7.89
N SER A 159 -16.00 2.53 8.51
CA SER A 159 -17.40 2.92 8.39
C SER A 159 -17.81 3.38 6.98
N PHE A 160 -16.86 3.75 6.12
CA PHE A 160 -17.12 4.12 4.72
C PHE A 160 -17.26 2.91 3.80
N ILE A 161 -16.77 1.74 4.24
CA ILE A 161 -16.71 0.54 3.42
C ILE A 161 -17.97 -0.29 3.61
N ALA A 162 -18.65 -0.56 2.51
CA ALA A 162 -19.78 -1.50 2.48
C ALA A 162 -19.33 -2.95 2.25
N LYS A 163 -18.26 -3.15 1.44
CA LYS A 163 -17.79 -4.50 1.09
C LYS A 163 -16.33 -4.50 0.68
N ILE A 164 -15.63 -5.58 1.02
CA ILE A 164 -14.26 -5.88 0.58
C ILE A 164 -14.24 -7.27 -0.04
N ASN A 165 -13.55 -7.40 -1.18
CA ASN A 165 -13.25 -8.68 -1.80
C ASN A 165 -11.77 -8.72 -2.18
N GLY A 166 -10.99 -9.50 -1.45
CA GLY A 166 -9.54 -9.64 -1.58
C GLY A 166 -8.80 -9.47 -0.26
N SER A 167 -7.51 -9.16 -0.33
CA SER A 167 -6.63 -9.02 0.82
C SER A 167 -7.01 -7.84 1.70
N TYR A 168 -7.41 -8.11 2.94
CA TYR A 168 -7.69 -7.05 3.93
C TYR A 168 -6.43 -6.23 4.21
N THR A 169 -5.29 -6.87 4.46
CA THR A 169 -4.04 -6.17 4.75
C THR A 169 -3.46 -5.47 3.53
N GLY A 170 -3.71 -6.01 2.33
CA GLY A 170 -3.39 -5.35 1.05
C GLY A 170 -4.13 -4.02 0.89
N LEU A 171 -5.41 -3.96 1.26
CA LEU A 171 -6.21 -2.74 1.22
C LEU A 171 -5.81 -1.78 2.35
N SER A 172 -5.73 -2.28 3.60
CA SER A 172 -5.57 -1.43 4.79
C SER A 172 -4.16 -0.88 4.94
N TYR A 173 -3.15 -1.68 4.61
CA TYR A 173 -1.75 -1.33 4.84
C TYR A 173 -0.94 -1.18 3.55
N GLY A 174 -1.53 -1.48 2.39
CA GLY A 174 -0.79 -1.55 1.12
C GLY A 174 0.31 -2.61 1.15
N LEU A 175 0.09 -3.71 1.88
CA LEU A 175 1.00 -4.84 2.02
C LEU A 175 0.22 -6.09 2.42
N SER A 176 0.20 -7.10 1.55
CA SER A 176 -0.55 -8.34 1.76
C SER A 176 0.24 -9.33 2.60
N THR A 177 -0.21 -9.61 3.82
CA THR A 177 0.47 -10.51 4.76
C THR A 177 0.51 -11.95 4.26
N GLU A 178 -0.51 -12.39 3.55
CA GLU A 178 -0.58 -13.72 2.91
C GLU A 178 0.53 -13.95 1.87
N ILE A 179 1.13 -12.89 1.34
CA ILE A 179 2.28 -12.97 0.43
C ILE A 179 3.58 -12.74 1.17
N VAL A 180 3.66 -11.72 2.00
CA VAL A 180 4.94 -11.31 2.60
C VAL A 180 5.41 -12.29 3.67
N ILE A 181 4.51 -12.85 4.48
CA ILE A 181 4.88 -13.79 5.56
C ILE A 181 5.58 -15.05 5.05
N PRO A 182 5.08 -15.76 4.02
CA PRO A 182 5.79 -16.89 3.44
C PRO A 182 7.20 -16.56 2.91
N LEU A 183 7.37 -15.37 2.31
CA LEU A 183 8.68 -14.92 1.81
C LEU A 183 9.64 -14.57 2.94
N LEU A 184 9.14 -13.91 3.99
CA LEU A 184 9.92 -13.62 5.20
C LEU A 184 10.41 -14.92 5.86
N ARG A 185 9.57 -15.93 6.00
CA ARG A 185 9.95 -17.25 6.52
C ARG A 185 11.03 -17.93 5.67
N LYS A 186 10.92 -17.89 4.34
CA LYS A 186 11.98 -18.38 3.43
C LYS A 186 13.31 -17.65 3.64
N SER A 187 13.27 -16.37 4.02
CA SER A 187 14.46 -15.59 4.37
C SER A 187 14.92 -15.79 5.81
N GLY A 188 14.23 -16.63 6.59
CA GLY A 188 14.56 -16.97 7.98
C GLY A 188 14.12 -15.90 9.00
N PHE A 189 13.05 -15.17 8.69
CA PHE A 189 12.36 -14.30 9.64
C PHE A 189 11.07 -14.98 10.09
N GLU A 190 10.84 -15.02 11.38
CA GLU A 190 9.61 -15.58 11.96
C GLU A 190 8.81 -14.46 12.63
N PRO A 191 7.58 -14.19 12.16
CA PRO A 191 6.69 -13.23 12.80
C PRO A 191 6.38 -13.62 14.25
N LYS A 192 6.40 -12.64 15.15
CA LYS A 192 6.07 -12.83 16.56
C LYS A 192 5.05 -11.77 16.98
N PRO A 193 3.99 -12.14 17.70
CA PRO A 193 3.03 -11.14 18.16
C PRO A 193 3.73 -10.14 19.07
N GLN A 194 3.42 -8.85 18.85
CA GLN A 194 3.82 -7.76 19.72
C GLN A 194 2.60 -7.34 20.56
N ARG A 195 2.81 -7.11 21.83
CA ARG A 195 1.80 -6.58 22.79
C ARG A 195 1.76 -5.06 22.75
#